data_d0e2e4372cb1ac85154e60adef8bd849
#
_entry.id   d0e2e4372cb1ac85154e60adef8bd849
#
_cell.length_a   1.000
_cell.length_b   1.000
_cell.length_c   1.000
_cell.angle_alpha   90.00
_cell.angle_beta   90.00
_cell.angle_gamma   90.00
#
_symmetry.space_group_name_H-M   'P 1'
#
loop_
_entity.id
_entity.type
_entity.pdbx_description
1 polymer ?
#
loop_
_entity_poly.entity_id
_entity_poly.type
_entity_poly.pdbx_seq_one_letter_code
_entity_poly.pdbx_strand_id
1 'polypeptide(L)'
;MSDDAIIKRLKVIVKEHGGQLALAHAIGVDQGFISKVVNKKQEISYYLIRKLCFQLKYSPEWLILGTGEKTINKPESAKLITEIQMLRTEVDILHARMRTYEIELKELKQDYPVKQKAV
;
A
#
# COMPACT_ATOMS: atom_id res chain seq x y z
N MET A 1 4.40 -1.94 -19.70
CA MET A 1 3.47 -2.89 -19.11
C MET A 1 2.05 -2.47 -19.47
N SER A 2 1.25 -3.40 -19.96
CA SER A 2 -0.10 -3.06 -20.41
C SER A 2 -1.07 -3.03 -19.25
N ASP A 3 -1.71 -1.90 -19.01
CA ASP A 3 -2.76 -1.77 -18.00
C ASP A 3 -3.96 -2.66 -18.32
N ASP A 4 -4.14 -3.02 -19.58
CA ASP A 4 -5.21 -3.90 -20.02
C ASP A 4 -5.13 -5.29 -19.39
N ALA A 5 -3.93 -5.83 -19.23
CA ALA A 5 -3.73 -7.12 -18.58
C ALA A 5 -4.10 -7.06 -17.10
N ILE A 6 -3.74 -5.97 -16.43
CA ILE A 6 -4.09 -5.76 -15.03
C ILE A 6 -5.60 -5.60 -14.88
N ILE A 7 -6.23 -4.86 -15.78
CA ILE A 7 -7.68 -4.66 -15.78
C ILE A 7 -8.42 -5.98 -16.02
N LYS A 8 -7.92 -6.83 -16.89
CA LYS A 8 -8.51 -8.17 -17.09
C LYS A 8 -8.48 -8.97 -15.80
N ARG A 9 -7.38 -8.94 -15.07
CA ARG A 9 -7.27 -9.62 -13.79
C ARG A 9 -8.18 -9.00 -12.75
N LEU A 10 -8.31 -7.66 -12.75
CA LEU A 10 -9.26 -6.97 -11.90
C LEU A 10 -10.69 -7.42 -12.17
N LYS A 11 -11.07 -7.59 -13.44
CA LYS A 11 -12.39 -8.11 -13.82
C LYS A 11 -12.63 -9.51 -13.27
N VAL A 12 -11.61 -10.36 -13.27
CA VAL A 12 -11.68 -11.70 -12.66
C VAL A 12 -11.97 -11.57 -11.17
N ILE A 13 -11.27 -10.68 -10.48
CA ILE A 13 -11.47 -10.44 -9.05
C ILE A 13 -12.89 -9.93 -8.77
N VAL A 14 -13.37 -8.99 -9.57
CA VAL A 14 -14.75 -8.47 -9.47
C VAL A 14 -15.76 -9.61 -9.58
N LYS A 15 -15.58 -10.47 -10.56
CA LYS A 15 -16.48 -11.62 -10.78
C LYS A 15 -16.45 -12.60 -9.61
N GLU A 16 -15.28 -12.85 -9.05
CA GLU A 16 -15.14 -13.78 -7.92
C GLU A 16 -15.84 -13.25 -6.66
N HIS A 17 -15.91 -11.96 -6.50
CA HIS A 17 -16.56 -11.34 -5.34
C HIS A 17 -18.03 -11.04 -5.55
N GLY A 18 -18.59 -11.40 -6.68
CA GLY A 18 -20.01 -11.24 -6.96
C GLY A 18 -20.39 -9.89 -7.58
N GLY A 19 -19.44 -9.14 -8.08
CA GLY A 19 -19.66 -7.88 -8.78
C GLY A 19 -18.90 -6.70 -8.20
N GLN A 20 -19.02 -5.56 -8.88
CA GLN A 20 -18.30 -4.34 -8.51
C GLN A 20 -18.68 -3.81 -7.13
N LEU A 21 -19.96 -3.84 -6.81
CA LEU A 21 -20.45 -3.36 -5.51
C LEU A 21 -19.92 -4.23 -4.37
N ALA A 22 -19.99 -5.55 -4.54
CA ALA A 22 -19.49 -6.49 -3.54
C ALA A 22 -17.98 -6.33 -3.31
N LEU A 23 -17.21 -6.16 -4.39
CA LEU A 23 -15.79 -5.92 -4.27
C LEU A 23 -15.50 -4.58 -3.57
N ALA A 24 -16.22 -3.52 -3.94
CA ALA A 24 -16.06 -2.21 -3.33
C ALA A 24 -16.31 -2.26 -1.82
N HIS A 25 -17.33 -2.94 -1.38
CA HIS A 25 -17.60 -3.15 0.04
C HIS A 25 -16.50 -3.95 0.73
N ALA A 26 -15.99 -4.99 0.06
CA ALA A 26 -14.96 -5.85 0.63
C ALA A 26 -13.65 -5.10 0.91
N ILE A 27 -13.30 -4.13 0.09
CA ILE A 27 -12.05 -3.38 0.24
C ILE A 27 -12.25 -1.95 0.74
N GLY A 28 -13.50 -1.55 1.00
CA GLY A 28 -13.77 -0.24 1.59
C GLY A 28 -13.57 0.94 0.64
N VAL A 29 -13.87 0.76 -0.64
CA VAL A 29 -13.80 1.84 -1.63
C VAL A 29 -15.18 2.07 -2.26
N ASP A 30 -15.32 3.16 -3.00
CA ASP A 30 -16.55 3.47 -3.71
C ASP A 30 -16.72 2.59 -4.95
N GLN A 31 -17.93 2.12 -5.22
CA GLN A 31 -18.23 1.35 -6.42
C GLN A 31 -17.90 2.13 -7.69
N GLY A 32 -18.17 3.43 -7.70
CA GLY A 32 -17.84 4.29 -8.84
C GLY A 32 -16.38 4.28 -9.20
N PHE A 33 -15.51 4.19 -8.21
CA PHE A 33 -14.07 4.07 -8.40
C PHE A 33 -13.72 2.77 -9.12
N ILE A 34 -14.27 1.65 -8.66
CA ILE A 34 -14.06 0.34 -9.29
C ILE A 34 -14.58 0.35 -10.73
N SER A 35 -15.77 0.89 -10.95
CA SER A 35 -16.38 0.99 -12.27
C SER A 35 -15.52 1.77 -13.25
N LYS A 36 -14.99 2.91 -12.84
CA LYS A 36 -14.12 3.73 -13.68
C LYS A 36 -12.85 3.01 -14.09
N VAL A 37 -12.22 2.32 -13.16
CA VAL A 37 -11.00 1.55 -13.43
C VAL A 37 -11.29 0.38 -14.38
N VAL A 38 -12.35 -0.38 -14.13
CA VAL A 38 -12.73 -1.52 -14.95
C VAL A 38 -13.09 -1.09 -16.38
N ASN A 39 -13.73 0.07 -16.52
CA ASN A 39 -14.12 0.61 -17.83
C ASN A 39 -13.04 1.47 -18.49
N LYS A 40 -11.83 1.46 -17.96
CA LYS A 40 -10.66 2.20 -18.49
C LYS A 40 -10.86 3.71 -18.53
N LYS A 41 -11.78 4.25 -17.73
CA LYS A 41 -11.99 5.69 -17.59
C LYS A 41 -11.02 6.32 -16.60
N GLN A 42 -10.39 5.52 -15.78
CA GLN A 42 -9.40 5.93 -14.80
C GLN A 42 -8.31 4.89 -14.75
N GLU A 43 -7.07 5.32 -14.61
CA GLU A 43 -5.95 4.39 -14.47
C GLU A 43 -6.02 3.66 -13.14
N ILE A 44 -5.56 2.40 -13.15
CA ILE A 44 -5.45 1.64 -11.92
C ILE A 44 -4.35 2.27 -11.05
N SER A 45 -4.70 2.56 -9.81
CA SER A 45 -3.77 3.20 -8.89
C SER A 45 -3.08 2.18 -8.00
N TYR A 46 -1.92 2.55 -7.48
CA TYR A 46 -1.23 1.77 -6.46
C TYR A 46 -2.11 1.54 -5.22
N TYR A 47 -2.93 2.53 -4.88
CA TYR A 47 -3.87 2.43 -3.77
C TYR A 47 -4.84 1.25 -3.94
N LEU A 48 -5.40 1.09 -5.13
CA LEU A 48 -6.32 -0.02 -5.42
C LEU A 48 -5.59 -1.37 -5.37
N ILE A 49 -4.42 -1.45 -5.99
CA ILE A 49 -3.61 -2.67 -5.97
C ILE A 49 -3.28 -3.06 -4.54
N ARG A 50 -2.88 -2.10 -3.73
CA ARG A 50 -2.56 -2.31 -2.33
C ARG A 50 -3.76 -2.85 -1.55
N LYS A 51 -4.95 -2.26 -1.75
CA LYS A 51 -6.18 -2.72 -1.12
C LYS A 51 -6.51 -4.17 -1.47
N LEU A 52 -6.40 -4.52 -2.74
CA LEU A 52 -6.66 -5.88 -3.20
C LEU A 52 -5.68 -6.89 -2.59
N CYS A 53 -4.41 -6.54 -2.58
CA CYS A 53 -3.38 -7.44 -2.06
C CYS A 53 -3.45 -7.60 -0.55
N PHE A 54 -3.69 -6.52 0.19
CA PHE A 54 -3.72 -6.59 1.64
C PHE A 54 -5.01 -7.14 2.21
N GLN A 55 -6.14 -6.71 1.70
CA GLN A 55 -7.42 -7.08 2.28
C GLN A 55 -7.95 -8.40 1.76
N LEU A 56 -7.73 -8.69 0.48
CA LEU A 56 -8.23 -9.91 -0.16
C LEU A 56 -7.13 -10.96 -0.39
N LYS A 57 -5.90 -10.64 -0.04
CA LYS A 57 -4.75 -11.55 -0.11
C LYS A 57 -4.44 -12.03 -1.53
N TYR A 58 -4.70 -11.20 -2.52
CA TYR A 58 -4.22 -11.47 -3.87
C TYR A 58 -2.72 -11.20 -3.96
N SER A 59 -2.02 -11.99 -4.77
CA SER A 59 -0.60 -11.81 -4.98
C SER A 59 -0.33 -10.59 -5.87
N PRO A 60 0.50 -9.64 -5.44
CA PRO A 60 0.90 -8.52 -6.30
C PRO A 60 1.57 -8.98 -7.58
N GLU A 61 2.38 -10.04 -7.49
CA GLU A 61 3.04 -10.63 -8.66
C GLU A 61 2.02 -11.11 -9.68
N TRP A 62 1.01 -11.84 -9.23
CA TRP A 62 -0.05 -12.30 -10.13
C TRP A 62 -0.83 -11.13 -10.72
N LEU A 63 -1.22 -10.17 -9.90
CA LEU A 63 -2.05 -9.05 -10.34
C LEU A 63 -1.33 -8.16 -11.36
N ILE A 64 -0.07 -7.85 -11.11
CA ILE A 64 0.70 -6.93 -11.93
C ILE A 64 1.37 -7.65 -13.10
N LEU A 65 2.04 -8.76 -12.83
CA LEU A 65 2.85 -9.47 -13.82
C LEU A 65 2.13 -10.66 -14.46
N GLY A 66 1.10 -11.18 -13.82
CA GLY A 66 0.37 -12.34 -14.31
C GLY A 66 1.07 -13.65 -14.08
N THR A 67 2.11 -13.69 -13.25
CA THR A 67 2.89 -14.88 -12.94
C THR A 67 2.67 -15.31 -11.50
N GLY A 68 2.91 -16.58 -11.22
CA GLY A 68 2.78 -17.12 -9.87
C GLY A 68 1.35 -17.44 -9.49
N GLU A 69 1.14 -17.68 -8.21
CA GLU A 69 -0.17 -18.00 -7.68
C GLU A 69 -1.03 -16.76 -7.54
N LYS A 70 -2.32 -16.89 -7.83
CA LYS A 70 -3.31 -15.83 -7.80
C LYS A 70 -3.48 -15.24 -6.39
N THR A 71 -3.53 -16.11 -5.39
CA THR A 71 -3.73 -15.71 -4.01
C THR A 71 -2.58 -16.21 -3.14
N ILE A 72 -2.36 -15.50 -2.05
CA ILE A 72 -1.38 -15.92 -1.04
C ILE A 72 -2.08 -16.89 -0.11
N ASN A 73 -2.01 -18.17 -0.44
CA ASN A 73 -2.71 -19.21 0.31
C ASN A 73 -1.90 -19.78 1.49
N LYS A 74 -0.61 -19.50 1.52
CA LYS A 74 0.23 -20.00 2.63
C LYS A 74 0.18 -18.98 3.76
N PRO A 75 -0.38 -19.35 4.94
CA PRO A 75 -0.49 -18.43 6.06
C PRO A 75 0.84 -17.84 6.50
N GLU A 76 1.89 -18.62 6.43
CA GLU A 76 3.25 -18.18 6.79
C GLU A 76 3.76 -17.11 5.84
N SER A 77 3.59 -17.32 4.53
CA SER A 77 4.02 -16.34 3.53
C SER A 77 3.26 -15.02 3.65
N ALA A 78 1.95 -15.10 3.83
CA ALA A 78 1.10 -13.93 4.03
C ALA A 78 1.52 -13.15 5.28
N LYS A 79 1.80 -13.86 6.36
CA LYS A 79 2.24 -13.27 7.62
C LYS A 79 3.59 -12.57 7.46
N LEU A 80 4.55 -13.21 6.79
CA LEU A 80 5.86 -12.62 6.53
C LEU A 80 5.78 -11.35 5.69
N ILE A 81 4.98 -11.36 4.64
CA ILE A 81 4.80 -10.18 3.79
C ILE A 81 4.20 -9.03 4.60
N THR A 82 3.19 -9.31 5.41
CA THR A 82 2.57 -8.32 6.28
C THR A 82 3.57 -7.76 7.30
N GLU A 83 4.36 -8.63 7.92
CA GLU A 83 5.39 -8.22 8.87
C GLU A 83 6.46 -7.34 8.22
N ILE A 84 6.94 -7.70 7.03
CA ILE A 84 7.93 -6.90 6.30
C ILE A 84 7.37 -5.53 5.98
N GLN A 85 6.13 -5.44 5.56
CA GLN A 85 5.51 -4.16 5.22
C GLN A 85 5.25 -3.30 6.44
N MET A 86 4.85 -3.88 7.55
CA MET A 86 4.72 -3.18 8.82
C MET A 86 6.05 -2.63 9.30
N LEU A 87 7.11 -3.44 9.22
CA LEU A 87 8.45 -3.02 9.59
C LEU A 87 8.94 -1.86 8.72
N ARG A 88 8.69 -1.90 7.41
CA ARG A 88 9.04 -0.79 6.51
C ARG A 88 8.32 0.49 6.90
N THR A 89 7.03 0.39 7.20
CA THR A 89 6.24 1.54 7.65
C THR A 89 6.78 2.10 8.95
N GLU A 90 7.09 1.24 9.92
CA GLU A 90 7.69 1.65 11.20
C GLU A 90 9.04 2.33 10.99
N VAL A 91 9.88 1.79 10.12
CA VAL A 91 11.19 2.39 9.81
C VAL A 91 11.01 3.77 9.20
N ASP A 92 10.07 3.94 8.27
CA ASP A 92 9.79 5.24 7.66
C ASP A 92 9.29 6.25 8.70
N ILE A 93 8.42 5.84 9.60
CA ILE A 93 7.92 6.69 10.68
C ILE A 93 9.05 7.08 11.62
N LEU A 94 9.91 6.14 12.00
CA LEU A 94 11.06 6.40 12.86
C LEU A 94 12.04 7.36 12.23
N HIS A 95 12.32 7.20 10.94
CA HIS A 95 13.20 8.12 10.20
C HIS A 95 12.63 9.55 10.18
N ALA A 96 11.32 9.67 9.95
CA ALA A 96 10.67 10.99 9.99
C ALA A 96 10.77 11.63 11.37
N ARG A 97 10.56 10.86 12.44
CA ARG A 97 10.70 11.35 13.81
C ARG A 97 12.13 11.76 14.14
N MET A 98 13.10 10.97 13.69
CA MET A 98 14.51 11.30 13.89
C MET A 98 14.88 12.61 13.21
N ARG A 99 14.41 12.87 12.01
CA ARG A 99 14.63 14.15 11.33
C ARG A 99 14.03 15.30 12.12
N THR A 100 12.85 15.13 12.65
CA THR A 100 12.18 16.15 13.48
C THR A 100 12.98 16.43 14.73
N TYR A 101 13.44 15.40 15.41
CA TYR A 101 14.29 15.56 16.61
C TYR A 101 15.61 16.24 16.30
N GLU A 102 16.24 15.92 15.18
CA GLU A 102 17.48 16.58 14.76
C GLU A 102 17.27 18.07 14.52
N ILE A 103 16.18 18.45 13.89
CA ILE A 103 15.82 19.86 13.67
C ILE A 103 15.57 20.55 15.00
N GLU A 104 14.81 19.95 15.89
CA GLU A 104 14.54 20.50 17.23
C GLU A 104 15.83 20.69 18.03
N LEU A 105 16.72 19.71 17.99
CA LEU A 105 18.01 19.82 18.67
C LEU A 105 18.88 20.95 18.11
N LYS A 106 18.89 21.13 16.80
CA LYS A 106 19.60 22.25 16.17
C LYS A 106 19.03 23.58 16.59
N GLU A 107 17.72 23.71 16.63
CA GLU A 107 17.04 24.92 17.08
C GLU A 107 17.36 25.23 18.54
N LEU A 108 17.32 24.22 19.41
CA LEU A 108 17.68 24.36 20.80
C LEU A 108 19.15 24.79 20.98
N LYS A 109 20.05 24.23 20.19
CA LYS A 109 21.46 24.61 20.22
C LYS A 109 21.67 26.04 19.77
N GLN A 110 20.90 26.53 18.82
CA GLN A 110 20.95 27.92 18.39
C GLN A 110 20.39 28.87 19.44
N ASP A 111 19.33 28.43 20.14
CA ASP A 111 18.71 29.24 21.20
C ASP A 111 19.57 29.35 22.45
N TYR A 112 20.45 28.38 22.71
CA TYR A 112 21.29 28.34 23.90
C TYR A 112 22.78 28.18 23.58
N PRO A 113 23.35 29.03 22.73
CA PRO A 113 24.76 28.87 22.34
C PRO A 113 25.74 29.10 23.51
N VAL A 114 25.41 29.97 24.43
CA VAL A 114 26.25 30.28 25.60
C VAL A 114 26.32 29.10 26.55
N LYS A 115 25.22 28.44 26.79
CA LYS A 115 25.19 27.25 27.62
C LYS A 115 26.04 26.12 27.05
N GLN A 116 26.05 25.96 25.76
CA GLN A 116 26.87 24.94 25.10
C GLN A 116 28.37 25.26 25.22
N LYS A 117 28.72 26.53 25.15
CA LYS A 117 30.10 26.94 25.28
C LYS A 117 30.58 26.85 26.72
N ALA A 118 29.70 27.06 27.67
CA ALA A 118 30.01 26.96 29.08
C ALA A 118 30.28 25.52 29.52
N VAL A 119 29.77 24.58 28.76
CA VAL A 119 30.05 23.16 28.97
C VAL A 119 31.34 22.74 28.23
#